data_74ffff4e4249944b8a241a28dd9408c2
#
_entry.id   74ffff4e4249944b8a241a28dd9408c2
#
_cell.length_a   1.000
_cell.length_b   1.000
_cell.length_c   1.000
_cell.angle_alpha   90.00
_cell.angle_beta   90.00
_cell.angle_gamma   90.00
#
_symmetry.space_group_name_H-M   'P 1'
#
loop_
_entity.id
_entity.type
_entity.pdbx_description
1 polymer ?
#
loop_
_entity_poly.entity_id
_entity_poly.type
_entity_poly.pdbx_seq_one_letter_code
_entity_poly.pdbx_strand_id
1 'polypeptide(L)'
;RTDRARLHPLLPDTEATVALRHACRARKNLIAHRVAVANQLRAHLMIVFPGAVGLFAEIDSSISLTFLTRFDSQDRADWLSATRMARWLASVGYSGRTHPRELHRRLTAAPRGTSSPTDATITASYVAILSGLRAQIKALDTSIAEQLDAHADAHIFTSLPRSGTNRAARLLAEIGDCRGRFPTPESLACLAGVAPSTRQSGKVTHVGFRWAADRQLRDAVCDFAGDTRRANPWAADLYDRARARGHDHPHAVRILARAWLYIIWHCWNDEVAYDPTKHRALQKLINHDQPRVA
;
A
#
# COMPACT_ATOMS: atom_id res chain seq x y z
N ARG A 1 -28.91 -33.00 -16.28
CA ARG A 1 -29.79 -31.82 -16.21
C ARG A 1 -29.09 -30.77 -15.39
N THR A 2 -28.60 -29.74 -16.04
CA THR A 2 -28.00 -28.60 -15.38
C THR A 2 -29.11 -27.84 -14.66
N ASP A 3 -29.02 -27.78 -13.34
CA ASP A 3 -29.99 -27.08 -12.48
C ASP A 3 -29.71 -25.54 -12.53
N ARG A 4 -29.91 -24.96 -13.71
CA ARG A 4 -29.64 -23.53 -13.98
C ARG A 4 -30.41 -22.61 -13.04
N ALA A 5 -31.55 -23.07 -12.51
CA ALA A 5 -32.35 -22.27 -11.56
C ALA A 5 -31.66 -22.05 -10.21
N ARG A 6 -30.63 -22.81 -9.87
CA ARG A 6 -29.82 -22.62 -8.64
C ARG A 6 -28.56 -21.83 -8.85
N LEU A 7 -28.22 -21.52 -10.10
CA LEU A 7 -27.03 -20.72 -10.42
C LEU A 7 -27.42 -19.24 -10.48
N HIS A 8 -26.84 -18.46 -9.59
CA HIS A 8 -26.94 -17.02 -9.70
C HIS A 8 -25.97 -16.53 -10.78
N PRO A 9 -26.43 -15.79 -11.81
CA PRO A 9 -25.54 -15.25 -12.80
C PRO A 9 -24.57 -14.27 -12.13
N LEU A 10 -23.29 -14.35 -12.51
CA LEU A 10 -22.31 -13.33 -12.14
C LEU A 10 -22.63 -12.08 -12.94
N LEU A 11 -23.12 -11.05 -12.27
CA LEU A 11 -23.32 -9.75 -12.87
C LEU A 11 -21.95 -9.06 -13.02
N PRO A 12 -21.55 -8.64 -14.23
CA PRO A 12 -20.27 -7.99 -14.46
C PRO A 12 -20.27 -6.57 -13.91
N ASP A 13 -19.08 -6.12 -13.51
CA ASP A 13 -18.82 -4.70 -13.30
C ASP A 13 -18.76 -3.98 -14.66
N THR A 14 -18.85 -2.64 -14.65
CA THR A 14 -18.67 -1.83 -15.85
C THR A 14 -17.24 -1.96 -16.41
N GLU A 15 -17.06 -1.63 -17.69
CA GLU A 15 -15.75 -1.62 -18.33
C GLU A 15 -14.78 -0.65 -17.61
N ALA A 16 -15.28 0.47 -17.10
CA ALA A 16 -14.50 1.45 -16.34
C ALA A 16 -13.92 0.82 -15.06
N THR A 17 -14.75 0.13 -14.28
CA THR A 17 -14.29 -0.59 -13.08
C THR A 17 -13.29 -1.70 -13.41
N VAL A 18 -13.52 -2.44 -14.50
CA VAL A 18 -12.62 -3.51 -14.94
C VAL A 18 -11.25 -2.93 -15.34
N ALA A 19 -11.23 -1.84 -16.10
CA ALA A 19 -10.01 -1.15 -16.50
C ALA A 19 -9.23 -0.63 -15.28
N LEU A 20 -9.92 0.04 -14.35
CA LEU A 20 -9.33 0.52 -13.10
C LEU A 20 -8.72 -0.63 -12.27
N ARG A 21 -9.41 -1.77 -12.21
CA ARG A 21 -8.93 -2.99 -11.53
C ARG A 21 -7.63 -3.51 -12.14
N HIS A 22 -7.57 -3.57 -13.47
CA HIS A 22 -6.36 -3.99 -14.17
C HIS A 22 -5.18 -3.04 -13.89
N ALA A 23 -5.42 -1.73 -13.93
CA ALA A 23 -4.39 -0.72 -13.63
C ALA A 23 -3.89 -0.83 -12.17
N CYS A 24 -4.79 -0.94 -11.20
CA CYS A 24 -4.45 -1.07 -9.79
C CYS A 24 -3.64 -2.35 -9.51
N ARG A 25 -4.04 -3.49 -10.10
CA ARG A 25 -3.32 -4.77 -9.96
C ARG A 25 -1.96 -4.74 -10.64
N ALA A 26 -1.85 -4.17 -11.84
CA ALA A 26 -0.58 -3.98 -12.53
C ALA A 26 0.38 -3.12 -11.70
N ARG A 27 -0.10 -1.97 -11.19
CA ARG A 27 0.67 -1.11 -10.29
C ARG A 27 1.19 -1.87 -9.05
N LYS A 28 0.35 -2.65 -8.38
CA LYS A 28 0.73 -3.47 -7.22
C LYS A 28 1.87 -4.44 -7.58
N ASN A 29 1.77 -5.11 -8.73
CA ASN A 29 2.79 -6.05 -9.19
C ASN A 29 4.11 -5.33 -9.47
N LEU A 30 4.09 -4.16 -10.13
CA LEU A 30 5.30 -3.38 -10.39
C LEU A 30 5.95 -2.88 -9.09
N ILE A 31 5.17 -2.53 -8.07
CA ILE A 31 5.71 -2.19 -6.75
C ILE A 31 6.42 -3.40 -6.12
N ALA A 32 5.84 -4.60 -6.20
CA ALA A 32 6.48 -5.81 -5.69
C ALA A 32 7.81 -6.10 -6.42
N HIS A 33 7.86 -5.96 -7.74
CA HIS A 33 9.08 -6.08 -8.52
C HIS A 33 10.12 -5.02 -8.12
N ARG A 34 9.70 -3.74 -7.94
CA ARG A 34 10.58 -2.66 -7.49
C ARG A 34 11.23 -2.99 -6.15
N VAL A 35 10.46 -3.48 -5.18
CA VAL A 35 10.98 -3.87 -3.87
C VAL A 35 11.97 -5.03 -3.99
N ALA A 36 11.67 -6.04 -4.79
CA ALA A 36 12.56 -7.17 -5.01
C ALA A 36 13.90 -6.73 -5.63
N VAL A 37 13.87 -5.92 -6.70
CA VAL A 37 15.07 -5.41 -7.36
C VAL A 37 15.86 -4.45 -6.45
N ALA A 38 15.18 -3.61 -5.65
CA ALA A 38 15.83 -2.74 -4.68
C ALA A 38 16.58 -3.54 -3.61
N ASN A 39 16.03 -4.66 -3.15
CA ASN A 39 16.70 -5.56 -2.21
C ASN A 39 17.92 -6.25 -2.85
N GLN A 40 17.82 -6.65 -4.12
CA GLN A 40 18.94 -7.21 -4.87
C GLN A 40 20.06 -6.18 -5.07
N LEU A 41 19.72 -4.95 -5.45
CA LEU A 41 20.68 -3.85 -5.55
C LEU A 41 21.35 -3.59 -4.20
N ARG A 42 20.60 -3.55 -3.11
CA ARG A 42 21.14 -3.38 -1.76
C ARG A 42 22.13 -4.48 -1.40
N ALA A 43 21.79 -5.74 -1.64
CA ALA A 43 22.66 -6.89 -1.37
C ALA A 43 23.96 -6.83 -2.20
N HIS A 44 23.87 -6.48 -3.48
CA HIS A 44 25.01 -6.28 -4.35
C HIS A 44 25.93 -5.15 -3.84
N LEU A 45 25.37 -3.97 -3.54
CA LEU A 45 26.13 -2.81 -3.06
C LEU A 45 26.77 -3.04 -1.68
N MET A 46 26.19 -3.86 -0.82
CA MET A 46 26.82 -4.24 0.47
C MET A 46 28.18 -4.90 0.29
N ILE A 47 28.42 -5.54 -0.87
CA ILE A 47 29.68 -6.22 -1.18
C ILE A 47 30.62 -5.27 -1.93
N VAL A 48 30.09 -4.61 -2.99
CA VAL A 48 30.95 -3.89 -3.96
C VAL A 48 31.10 -2.39 -3.66
N PHE A 49 30.08 -1.77 -3.04
CA PHE A 49 30.06 -0.35 -2.73
C PHE A 49 29.25 -0.06 -1.44
N PRO A 50 29.72 -0.53 -0.26
CA PRO A 50 28.99 -0.38 1.00
C PRO A 50 28.63 1.08 1.34
N GLY A 51 29.50 2.04 0.98
CA GLY A 51 29.29 3.46 1.21
C GLY A 51 28.05 4.06 0.55
N ALA A 52 27.52 3.44 -0.48
CA ALA A 52 26.28 3.86 -1.12
C ALA A 52 25.02 3.39 -0.36
N VAL A 53 25.15 2.31 0.45
CA VAL A 53 24.02 1.76 1.20
C VAL A 53 23.73 2.63 2.41
N GLY A 54 22.51 3.17 2.49
CA GLY A 54 22.11 4.08 3.57
C GLY A 54 22.69 5.49 3.48
N LEU A 55 23.34 5.84 2.35
CA LEU A 55 23.78 7.21 2.09
C LEU A 55 22.57 8.15 2.05
N PHE A 56 21.52 7.74 1.35
CA PHE A 56 20.20 8.40 1.33
C PHE A 56 19.15 7.50 2.00
N ALA A 57 17.94 8.02 2.26
CA ALA A 57 16.90 7.32 3.01
C ALA A 57 16.50 5.99 2.37
N GLU A 58 16.29 5.98 1.05
CA GLU A 58 15.87 4.78 0.29
C GLU A 58 16.83 4.51 -0.86
N ILE A 59 17.25 3.25 -1.02
CA ILE A 59 18.22 2.84 -2.06
C ILE A 59 17.66 3.04 -3.47
N ASP A 60 16.35 2.94 -3.64
CA ASP A 60 15.64 3.11 -4.91
C ASP A 60 14.99 4.49 -5.08
N SER A 61 15.33 5.46 -4.21
CA SER A 61 14.89 6.85 -4.37
C SER A 61 15.52 7.50 -5.60
N SER A 62 14.87 8.54 -6.15
CA SER A 62 15.43 9.30 -7.29
C SER A 62 16.87 9.72 -7.05
N ILE A 63 17.15 10.27 -5.85
CA ILE A 63 18.50 10.75 -5.52
C ILE A 63 19.53 9.61 -5.47
N SER A 64 19.15 8.45 -4.88
CA SER A 64 20.02 7.27 -4.84
C SER A 64 20.33 6.75 -6.23
N LEU A 65 19.32 6.61 -7.09
CA LEU A 65 19.50 6.15 -8.46
C LEU A 65 20.33 7.15 -9.29
N THR A 66 20.09 8.45 -9.15
CA THR A 66 20.89 9.49 -9.81
C THR A 66 22.34 9.47 -9.32
N PHE A 67 22.56 9.21 -8.02
CA PHE A 67 23.89 9.05 -7.45
C PHE A 67 24.60 7.84 -8.07
N LEU A 68 23.98 6.67 -8.07
CA LEU A 68 24.54 5.43 -8.61
C LEU A 68 24.72 5.47 -10.13
N THR A 69 23.91 6.25 -10.86
CA THR A 69 24.16 6.50 -12.30
C THR A 69 25.46 7.26 -12.53
N ARG A 70 25.80 8.18 -11.64
CA ARG A 70 27.02 8.99 -11.76
C ARG A 70 28.23 8.33 -11.12
N PHE A 71 28.03 7.67 -9.99
CA PHE A 71 29.03 7.06 -9.13
C PHE A 71 28.65 5.59 -8.88
N ASP A 72 28.89 4.74 -9.88
CA ASP A 72 28.51 3.32 -9.88
C ASP A 72 29.49 2.43 -9.08
N SER A 73 30.57 3.00 -8.59
CA SER A 73 31.60 2.31 -7.83
C SER A 73 32.23 3.24 -6.78
N GLN A 74 32.88 2.63 -5.77
CA GLN A 74 33.63 3.35 -4.77
C GLN A 74 34.72 4.22 -5.39
N ASP A 75 35.46 3.69 -6.38
CA ASP A 75 36.56 4.40 -7.03
C ASP A 75 36.08 5.68 -7.75
N ARG A 76 34.91 5.64 -8.39
CA ARG A 76 34.30 6.85 -8.97
C ARG A 76 33.83 7.81 -7.91
N ALA A 77 33.33 7.32 -6.78
CA ALA A 77 32.87 8.16 -5.68
C ALA A 77 34.03 8.81 -4.90
N ASP A 78 35.23 8.23 -4.89
CA ASP A 78 36.44 8.78 -4.25
C ASP A 78 36.84 10.15 -4.82
N TRP A 79 36.40 10.46 -6.06
CA TRP A 79 36.54 11.81 -6.62
C TRP A 79 35.78 12.87 -5.82
N LEU A 80 34.76 12.51 -5.06
CA LEU A 80 33.97 13.46 -4.27
C LEU A 80 34.75 13.96 -3.07
N SER A 81 34.91 15.28 -2.98
CA SER A 81 35.17 15.98 -1.70
C SER A 81 33.85 16.50 -1.13
N ALA A 82 33.85 16.97 0.11
CA ALA A 82 32.64 17.57 0.71
C ALA A 82 32.08 18.73 -0.13
N THR A 83 32.97 19.52 -0.74
CA THR A 83 32.58 20.64 -1.63
C THR A 83 31.98 20.14 -2.94
N ARG A 84 32.59 19.10 -3.54
CA ARG A 84 32.06 18.49 -4.78
C ARG A 84 30.73 17.78 -4.53
N MET A 85 30.59 17.10 -3.40
CA MET A 85 29.31 16.51 -2.95
C MET A 85 28.23 17.59 -2.85
N ALA A 86 28.53 18.74 -2.20
CA ALA A 86 27.57 19.84 -2.06
C ALA A 86 27.14 20.40 -3.43
N ARG A 87 28.09 20.61 -4.37
CA ARG A 87 27.76 21.09 -5.72
C ARG A 87 26.90 20.07 -6.49
N TRP A 88 27.25 18.79 -6.42
CA TRP A 88 26.48 17.74 -7.07
C TRP A 88 25.06 17.66 -6.51
N LEU A 89 24.89 17.68 -5.19
CA LEU A 89 23.57 17.66 -4.55
C LEU A 89 22.72 18.87 -4.97
N ALA A 90 23.34 20.08 -5.06
CA ALA A 90 22.66 21.27 -5.55
C ALA A 90 22.23 21.13 -7.03
N SER A 91 23.11 20.56 -7.89
CA SER A 91 22.80 20.38 -9.32
C SER A 91 21.68 19.40 -9.60
N VAL A 92 21.41 18.44 -8.70
CA VAL A 92 20.33 17.46 -8.82
C VAL A 92 19.09 17.79 -7.97
N GLY A 93 19.05 18.99 -7.38
CA GLY A 93 17.90 19.46 -6.59
C GLY A 93 17.66 18.65 -5.31
N TYR A 94 18.72 18.24 -4.60
CA TYR A 94 18.57 17.48 -3.37
C TYR A 94 17.81 18.26 -2.30
N SER A 95 16.67 17.76 -1.88
CA SER A 95 15.79 18.35 -0.87
C SER A 95 15.86 17.68 0.51
N GLY A 96 16.80 16.73 0.69
CA GLY A 96 16.97 16.03 1.96
C GLY A 96 17.57 16.92 3.05
N ARG A 97 17.33 16.56 4.31
CA ARG A 97 17.77 17.34 5.48
C ARG A 97 19.22 17.09 5.89
N THR A 98 19.86 16.03 5.37
CA THR A 98 21.23 15.69 5.76
C THR A 98 22.22 16.60 5.07
N HIS A 99 23.10 17.22 5.86
CA HIS A 99 24.09 18.17 5.35
C HIS A 99 25.12 17.46 4.44
N PRO A 100 25.55 18.08 3.32
CA PRO A 100 26.50 17.46 2.37
C PRO A 100 27.80 16.94 2.98
N ARG A 101 28.36 17.63 3.99
CA ARG A 101 29.55 17.17 4.74
C ARG A 101 29.29 15.85 5.46
N GLU A 102 28.11 15.67 6.02
CA GLU A 102 27.73 14.46 6.72
C GLU A 102 27.54 13.30 5.74
N LEU A 103 26.90 13.53 4.58
CA LEU A 103 26.80 12.53 3.52
C LEU A 103 28.18 12.12 3.02
N HIS A 104 29.10 13.09 2.79
CA HIS A 104 30.47 12.78 2.41
C HIS A 104 31.19 11.97 3.49
N ARG A 105 31.05 12.34 4.77
CA ARG A 105 31.64 11.60 5.89
C ARG A 105 31.15 10.15 5.95
N ARG A 106 29.86 9.93 5.78
CA ARG A 106 29.27 8.56 5.73
C ARG A 106 29.83 7.75 4.59
N LEU A 107 29.93 8.35 3.40
CA LEU A 107 30.46 7.70 2.22
C LEU A 107 31.92 7.28 2.41
N THR A 108 32.75 8.15 2.98
CA THR A 108 34.20 7.90 3.16
C THR A 108 34.52 7.05 4.38
N ALA A 109 33.67 7.03 5.41
CA ALA A 109 33.85 6.21 6.60
C ALA A 109 33.37 4.76 6.41
N ALA A 110 32.64 4.46 5.34
CA ALA A 110 32.20 3.10 5.05
C ALA A 110 33.37 2.19 4.67
N PRO A 111 33.29 0.89 4.97
CA PRO A 111 34.27 -0.08 4.47
C PRO A 111 34.36 -0.01 2.94
N ARG A 112 35.56 -0.23 2.40
CA ARG A 112 35.70 -0.38 0.96
C ARG A 112 35.26 -1.78 0.55
N GLY A 113 34.41 -1.83 -0.47
CA GLY A 113 34.04 -3.08 -1.12
C GLY A 113 35.09 -3.51 -2.17
N THR A 114 34.95 -4.74 -2.61
CA THR A 114 35.69 -5.25 -3.77
C THR A 114 34.91 -4.95 -5.03
N SER A 115 35.43 -4.11 -5.90
CA SER A 115 34.73 -3.66 -7.11
C SER A 115 35.53 -4.04 -8.36
N SER A 116 34.84 -4.52 -9.37
CA SER A 116 35.35 -4.81 -10.71
C SER A 116 34.56 -4.04 -11.76
N PRO A 117 35.05 -3.93 -13.00
CA PRO A 117 34.24 -3.36 -14.11
C PRO A 117 32.90 -4.08 -14.32
N THR A 118 32.87 -5.39 -14.06
CA THR A 118 31.63 -6.20 -14.11
C THR A 118 30.63 -5.74 -13.06
N ASP A 119 31.08 -5.44 -11.83
CA ASP A 119 30.21 -4.98 -10.75
C ASP A 119 29.60 -3.60 -11.05
N ALA A 120 30.36 -2.71 -11.68
CA ALA A 120 29.83 -1.44 -12.16
C ALA A 120 28.71 -1.64 -13.21
N THR A 121 28.89 -2.59 -14.12
CA THR A 121 27.87 -2.96 -15.12
C THR A 121 26.62 -3.55 -14.45
N ILE A 122 26.77 -4.39 -13.44
CA ILE A 122 25.65 -4.94 -12.64
C ILE A 122 24.92 -3.84 -11.91
N THR A 123 25.62 -2.92 -11.25
CA THR A 123 25.04 -1.74 -10.59
C THR A 123 24.22 -0.92 -11.57
N ALA A 124 24.79 -0.60 -12.75
CA ALA A 124 24.11 0.17 -13.80
C ALA A 124 22.84 -0.54 -14.28
N SER A 125 22.87 -1.87 -14.41
CA SER A 125 21.72 -2.67 -14.82
C SER A 125 20.57 -2.59 -13.80
N TYR A 126 20.85 -2.73 -12.51
CA TYR A 126 19.83 -2.56 -11.47
C TYR A 126 19.26 -1.15 -11.42
N VAL A 127 20.11 -0.13 -11.58
CA VAL A 127 19.69 1.28 -11.61
C VAL A 127 18.77 1.53 -12.81
N ALA A 128 19.06 1.00 -13.98
CA ALA A 128 18.23 1.14 -15.17
C ALA A 128 16.85 0.47 -14.97
N ILE A 129 16.81 -0.76 -14.43
CA ILE A 129 15.57 -1.48 -14.15
C ILE A 129 14.72 -0.70 -13.12
N LEU A 130 15.32 -0.24 -12.01
CA LEU A 130 14.60 0.50 -10.97
C LEU A 130 14.08 1.84 -11.50
N SER A 131 14.85 2.54 -12.31
CA SER A 131 14.44 3.79 -12.94
C SER A 131 13.24 3.57 -13.87
N GLY A 132 13.26 2.51 -14.69
CA GLY A 132 12.14 2.11 -15.53
C GLY A 132 10.89 1.73 -14.73
N LEU A 133 11.04 0.91 -13.68
CA LEU A 133 9.92 0.53 -12.80
C LEU A 133 9.28 1.76 -12.14
N ARG A 134 10.08 2.72 -11.66
CA ARG A 134 9.57 3.96 -11.07
C ARG A 134 8.80 4.80 -12.08
N ALA A 135 9.30 4.92 -13.30
CA ALA A 135 8.62 5.65 -14.37
C ALA A 135 7.27 5.02 -14.72
N GLN A 136 7.22 3.69 -14.86
CA GLN A 136 5.98 2.97 -15.16
C GLN A 136 4.98 3.00 -13.99
N ILE A 137 5.43 2.90 -12.74
CA ILE A 137 4.56 3.05 -11.56
C ILE A 137 3.96 4.46 -11.54
N LYS A 138 4.76 5.51 -11.82
CA LYS A 138 4.26 6.88 -11.89
C LYS A 138 3.22 7.08 -13.01
N ALA A 139 3.45 6.49 -14.18
CA ALA A 139 2.49 6.54 -15.30
C ALA A 139 1.16 5.86 -14.91
N LEU A 140 1.22 4.70 -14.24
CA LEU A 140 0.02 4.04 -13.72
C LEU A 140 -0.66 4.86 -12.62
N ASP A 141 0.10 5.55 -11.74
CA ASP A 141 -0.47 6.44 -10.73
C ASP A 141 -1.31 7.56 -11.37
N THR A 142 -0.81 8.16 -12.45
CA THR A 142 -1.54 9.19 -13.21
C THR A 142 -2.80 8.61 -13.85
N SER A 143 -2.67 7.49 -14.56
CA SER A 143 -3.81 6.84 -15.21
C SER A 143 -4.88 6.37 -14.22
N ILE A 144 -4.48 5.85 -13.05
CA ILE A 144 -5.41 5.45 -11.98
C ILE A 144 -6.15 6.68 -11.43
N ALA A 145 -5.47 7.81 -11.26
CA ALA A 145 -6.10 9.04 -10.79
C ALA A 145 -7.16 9.53 -11.78
N GLU A 146 -6.83 9.59 -13.07
CA GLU A 146 -7.75 9.99 -14.14
C GLU A 146 -8.97 9.06 -14.23
N GLN A 147 -8.76 7.74 -14.16
CA GLN A 147 -9.85 6.76 -14.19
C GLN A 147 -10.73 6.84 -12.94
N LEU A 148 -10.15 7.08 -11.76
CA LEU A 148 -10.91 7.26 -10.53
C LEU A 148 -11.76 8.54 -10.60
N ASP A 149 -11.18 9.66 -11.02
CA ASP A 149 -11.88 10.94 -11.08
C ASP A 149 -13.06 10.90 -12.07
N ALA A 150 -12.95 10.11 -13.14
CA ALA A 150 -14.01 9.91 -14.11
C ALA A 150 -15.09 8.88 -13.65
N HIS A 151 -14.86 8.14 -12.57
CA HIS A 151 -15.74 7.06 -12.14
C HIS A 151 -16.90 7.59 -11.28
N ALA A 152 -18.14 7.17 -11.59
CA ALA A 152 -19.34 7.61 -10.88
C ALA A 152 -19.26 7.41 -9.35
N ASP A 153 -18.71 6.28 -8.91
CA ASP A 153 -18.58 5.92 -7.49
C ASP A 153 -17.35 6.51 -6.79
N ALA A 154 -16.53 7.31 -7.47
CA ALA A 154 -15.30 7.88 -6.90
C ALA A 154 -15.55 8.59 -5.57
N HIS A 155 -16.62 9.39 -5.50
CA HIS A 155 -16.98 10.19 -4.33
C HIS A 155 -17.20 9.34 -3.07
N ILE A 156 -17.66 8.10 -3.20
CA ILE A 156 -17.88 7.18 -2.08
C ILE A 156 -16.54 6.77 -1.46
N PHE A 157 -15.58 6.35 -2.30
CA PHE A 157 -14.32 5.80 -1.83
C PHE A 157 -13.29 6.85 -1.44
N THR A 158 -13.33 8.02 -2.08
CA THR A 158 -12.46 9.16 -1.74
C THR A 158 -12.87 9.85 -0.44
N SER A 159 -14.15 9.76 -0.02
CA SER A 159 -14.64 10.30 1.25
C SER A 159 -14.18 9.52 2.49
N LEU A 160 -13.70 8.29 2.31
CA LEU A 160 -13.26 7.45 3.41
C LEU A 160 -11.98 8.01 4.08
N PRO A 161 -11.83 7.88 5.40
CA PRO A 161 -10.67 8.44 6.09
C PRO A 161 -9.36 7.80 5.59
N ARG A 162 -8.35 8.63 5.30
CA ARG A 162 -7.04 8.21 4.79
C ARG A 162 -7.08 7.44 3.45
N SER A 163 -8.16 7.59 2.72
CA SER A 163 -8.34 6.95 1.43
C SER A 163 -7.77 7.81 0.29
N GLY A 164 -6.48 8.13 0.30
CA GLY A 164 -5.87 8.82 -0.84
C GLY A 164 -6.11 8.09 -2.18
N THR A 165 -5.91 8.77 -3.31
CA THR A 165 -6.28 8.34 -4.68
C THR A 165 -6.06 6.85 -4.94
N ASN A 166 -4.85 6.33 -4.72
CA ASN A 166 -4.53 4.93 -5.02
C ASN A 166 -5.29 3.93 -4.13
N ARG A 167 -5.59 4.29 -2.88
CA ARG A 167 -6.33 3.42 -1.96
C ARG A 167 -7.82 3.44 -2.28
N ALA A 168 -8.39 4.60 -2.56
CA ALA A 168 -9.77 4.75 -3.03
C ALA A 168 -10.00 3.97 -4.31
N ALA A 169 -9.15 4.18 -5.31
CA ALA A 169 -9.19 3.46 -6.58
C ALA A 169 -9.12 1.93 -6.39
N ARG A 170 -8.23 1.47 -5.51
CA ARG A 170 -8.06 0.04 -5.24
C ARG A 170 -9.28 -0.56 -4.54
N LEU A 171 -9.87 0.13 -3.55
CA LEU A 171 -11.10 -0.31 -2.91
C LEU A 171 -12.26 -0.39 -3.90
N LEU A 172 -12.49 0.67 -4.66
CA LEU A 172 -13.51 0.69 -5.72
C LEU A 172 -13.29 -0.44 -6.73
N ALA A 173 -12.08 -0.57 -7.24
CA ALA A 173 -11.74 -1.57 -8.25
C ALA A 173 -11.97 -3.01 -7.78
N GLU A 174 -11.65 -3.34 -6.52
CA GLU A 174 -11.78 -4.71 -6.01
C GLU A 174 -13.20 -5.01 -5.49
N ILE A 175 -13.94 -4.03 -4.96
CA ILE A 175 -15.35 -4.18 -4.58
C ILE A 175 -16.21 -4.23 -5.85
N GLY A 176 -15.94 -3.35 -6.80
CA GLY A 176 -16.73 -3.22 -8.03
C GLY A 176 -17.87 -2.22 -7.89
N ASP A 177 -18.57 -2.01 -9.00
CA ASP A 177 -19.74 -1.11 -9.12
C ASP A 177 -21.08 -1.83 -9.33
N CYS A 178 -21.05 -3.15 -9.46
CA CYS A 178 -22.27 -3.94 -9.60
C CYS A 178 -22.88 -4.26 -8.24
N ARG A 179 -23.87 -3.45 -7.79
CA ARG A 179 -24.55 -3.61 -6.49
C ARG A 179 -25.17 -5.00 -6.29
N GLY A 180 -25.69 -5.58 -7.36
CA GLY A 180 -26.33 -6.91 -7.32
C GLY A 180 -25.41 -8.07 -6.96
N ARG A 181 -24.09 -7.87 -6.97
CA ARG A 181 -23.11 -8.92 -6.55
C ARG A 181 -23.11 -9.17 -5.06
N PHE A 182 -23.39 -8.17 -4.25
CA PHE A 182 -23.32 -8.24 -2.80
C PHE A 182 -24.61 -7.77 -2.15
N PRO A 183 -25.63 -8.64 -2.08
CA PRO A 183 -26.93 -8.26 -1.50
C PRO A 183 -26.85 -7.90 -0.01
N THR A 184 -25.78 -8.32 0.68
CA THR A 184 -25.56 -8.01 2.09
C THR A 184 -24.08 -7.69 2.36
N PRO A 185 -23.76 -6.91 3.41
CA PRO A 185 -22.37 -6.65 3.79
C PRO A 185 -21.62 -7.91 4.20
N GLU A 186 -22.32 -8.95 4.71
CA GLU A 186 -21.75 -10.24 5.03
C GLU A 186 -21.23 -10.97 3.78
N SER A 187 -21.94 -10.89 2.65
CA SER A 187 -21.51 -11.51 1.40
C SER A 187 -20.19 -10.89 0.89
N LEU A 188 -20.06 -9.57 0.98
CA LEU A 188 -18.82 -8.85 0.66
C LEU A 188 -17.69 -9.23 1.65
N ALA A 189 -17.97 -9.25 2.95
CA ALA A 189 -17.00 -9.63 3.98
C ALA A 189 -16.53 -11.08 3.83
N CYS A 190 -17.41 -11.99 3.38
CA CYS A 190 -17.06 -13.37 3.08
C CYS A 190 -16.12 -13.47 1.88
N LEU A 191 -16.42 -12.75 0.78
CA LEU A 191 -15.54 -12.74 -0.39
C LEU A 191 -14.17 -12.14 -0.06
N ALA A 192 -14.13 -11.05 0.71
CA ALA A 192 -12.89 -10.45 1.20
C ALA A 192 -12.14 -11.34 2.20
N GLY A 193 -12.75 -12.42 2.70
CA GLY A 193 -12.13 -13.34 3.67
C GLY A 193 -11.82 -12.70 5.02
N VAL A 194 -12.52 -11.64 5.38
CA VAL A 194 -12.44 -10.99 6.69
C VAL A 194 -13.55 -11.46 7.65
N ALA A 195 -14.58 -12.14 7.14
CA ALA A 195 -15.52 -12.89 7.94
C ALA A 195 -14.93 -14.27 8.30
N PRO A 196 -15.12 -14.75 9.54
CA PRO A 196 -14.66 -16.08 9.93
C PRO A 196 -15.38 -17.18 9.15
N SER A 197 -14.76 -18.36 9.10
CA SER A 197 -15.38 -19.59 8.60
C SER A 197 -15.76 -20.45 9.78
N THR A 198 -17.04 -20.74 9.92
CA THR A 198 -17.53 -21.68 10.95
C THR A 198 -17.68 -23.05 10.34
N ARG A 199 -17.11 -24.06 10.99
CA ARG A 199 -17.29 -25.47 10.66
C ARG A 199 -17.94 -26.14 11.85
N GLN A 200 -19.06 -26.79 11.62
CA GLN A 200 -19.79 -27.53 12.65
C GLN A 200 -19.96 -28.96 12.24
N SER A 201 -19.60 -29.89 13.13
CA SER A 201 -19.82 -31.30 12.98
C SER A 201 -20.38 -31.86 14.30
N GLY A 202 -21.64 -32.21 14.31
CA GLY A 202 -22.32 -32.62 15.53
C GLY A 202 -22.29 -31.55 16.62
N LYS A 203 -21.71 -31.87 17.78
CA LYS A 203 -21.58 -30.94 18.94
C LYS A 203 -20.33 -30.06 18.88
N VAL A 204 -19.43 -30.26 17.90
CA VAL A 204 -18.18 -29.50 17.80
C VAL A 204 -18.34 -28.36 16.81
N THR A 205 -18.11 -27.14 17.26
CA THR A 205 -18.08 -25.93 16.43
C THR A 205 -16.66 -25.35 16.43
N HIS A 206 -16.08 -25.24 15.24
CA HIS A 206 -14.78 -24.58 15.04
C HIS A 206 -14.96 -23.32 14.23
N VAL A 207 -14.47 -22.19 14.76
CA VAL A 207 -14.44 -20.90 14.07
C VAL A 207 -13.00 -20.59 13.70
N GLY A 208 -12.72 -20.46 12.42
CA GLY A 208 -11.36 -20.27 11.94
C GLY A 208 -11.24 -19.27 10.81
N PHE A 209 -10.01 -19.13 10.32
CA PHE A 209 -9.68 -18.26 9.22
C PHE A 209 -10.32 -18.76 7.92
N ARG A 210 -10.90 -17.82 7.13
CA ARG A 210 -11.47 -18.12 5.82
C ARG A 210 -10.38 -18.09 4.74
N TRP A 211 -9.99 -19.27 4.26
CA TRP A 211 -8.99 -19.40 3.21
C TRP A 211 -9.55 -19.12 1.81
N ALA A 212 -10.79 -19.58 1.55
CA ALA A 212 -11.48 -19.33 0.28
C ALA A 212 -11.97 -17.88 0.22
N ALA A 213 -11.18 -17.01 -0.39
CA ALA A 213 -11.44 -15.57 -0.48
C ALA A 213 -10.68 -14.93 -1.64
N ASP A 214 -11.18 -13.82 -2.13
CA ASP A 214 -10.43 -12.95 -3.04
C ASP A 214 -9.28 -12.27 -2.28
N ARG A 215 -8.05 -12.67 -2.62
CA ARG A 215 -6.85 -12.14 -1.96
C ARG A 215 -6.59 -10.68 -2.28
N GLN A 216 -6.98 -10.22 -3.48
CA GLN A 216 -6.76 -8.83 -3.88
C GLN A 216 -7.70 -7.90 -3.11
N LEU A 217 -8.97 -8.29 -2.99
CA LEU A 217 -9.95 -7.57 -2.17
C LEU A 217 -9.54 -7.58 -0.68
N ARG A 218 -9.11 -8.74 -0.15
CA ARG A 218 -8.62 -8.84 1.24
C ARG A 218 -7.48 -7.86 1.49
N ASP A 219 -6.47 -7.86 0.63
CA ASP A 219 -5.31 -6.99 0.76
C ASP A 219 -5.72 -5.51 0.69
N ALA A 220 -6.64 -5.14 -0.21
CA ALA A 220 -7.11 -3.78 -0.35
C ALA A 220 -7.80 -3.29 0.93
N VAL A 221 -8.72 -4.10 1.45
CA VAL A 221 -9.49 -3.72 2.65
C VAL A 221 -8.63 -3.76 3.92
N CYS A 222 -7.73 -4.73 4.06
CA CYS A 222 -6.84 -4.80 5.22
C CYS A 222 -5.81 -3.67 5.22
N ASP A 223 -5.26 -3.28 4.06
CA ASP A 223 -4.36 -2.13 3.95
C ASP A 223 -5.08 -0.83 4.34
N PHE A 224 -6.27 -0.60 3.80
CA PHE A 224 -7.11 0.54 4.18
C PHE A 224 -7.40 0.55 5.69
N ALA A 225 -7.94 -0.54 6.22
CA ALA A 225 -8.33 -0.65 7.62
C ALA A 225 -7.13 -0.43 8.56
N GLY A 226 -5.99 -1.06 8.25
CA GLY A 226 -4.77 -0.94 9.06
C GLY A 226 -4.23 0.48 9.13
N ASP A 227 -4.42 1.30 8.10
CA ASP A 227 -3.97 2.69 8.10
C ASP A 227 -4.97 3.63 8.78
N THR A 228 -6.29 3.36 8.69
CA THR A 228 -7.33 4.20 9.33
C THR A 228 -7.18 4.34 10.84
N ARG A 229 -6.62 3.34 11.53
CA ARG A 229 -6.37 3.38 12.98
C ARG A 229 -5.48 4.56 13.43
N ARG A 230 -4.71 5.16 12.50
CA ARG A 230 -3.83 6.30 12.80
C ARG A 230 -4.52 7.65 12.80
N ALA A 231 -5.75 7.72 12.28
CA ALA A 231 -6.46 8.98 12.10
C ALA A 231 -7.96 8.91 12.44
N ASN A 232 -8.45 7.74 12.81
CA ASN A 232 -9.86 7.55 13.18
C ASN A 232 -9.93 6.90 14.56
N PRO A 233 -10.43 7.61 15.60
CA PRO A 233 -10.47 7.11 16.98
C PRO A 233 -11.24 5.79 17.13
N TRP A 234 -12.35 5.63 16.42
CA TRP A 234 -13.11 4.37 16.45
C TRP A 234 -12.30 3.20 15.87
N ALA A 235 -11.56 3.43 14.80
CA ALA A 235 -10.72 2.39 14.20
C ALA A 235 -9.57 2.00 15.14
N ALA A 236 -8.96 2.98 15.81
CA ALA A 236 -7.93 2.75 16.82
C ALA A 236 -8.50 1.93 17.99
N ASP A 237 -9.60 2.36 18.59
CA ASP A 237 -10.25 1.67 19.72
C ASP A 237 -10.64 0.21 19.37
N LEU A 238 -11.24 -0.01 18.20
CA LEU A 238 -11.61 -1.36 17.77
C LEU A 238 -10.39 -2.27 17.59
N TYR A 239 -9.31 -1.73 17.00
CA TYR A 239 -8.06 -2.45 16.84
C TYR A 239 -7.40 -2.75 18.20
N ASP A 240 -7.30 -1.77 19.09
CA ASP A 240 -6.65 -1.91 20.40
C ASP A 240 -7.42 -2.89 21.30
N ARG A 241 -8.75 -2.85 21.31
CA ARG A 241 -9.57 -3.87 21.97
C ARG A 241 -9.35 -5.28 21.42
N ALA A 242 -9.14 -5.44 20.13
CA ALA A 242 -8.80 -6.73 19.55
C ALA A 242 -7.41 -7.21 20.00
N ARG A 243 -6.42 -6.30 20.04
CA ARG A 243 -5.08 -6.59 20.58
C ARG A 243 -5.11 -6.96 22.06
N ALA A 244 -5.89 -6.24 22.87
CA ALA A 244 -6.05 -6.51 24.30
C ALA A 244 -6.67 -7.89 24.59
N ARG A 245 -7.50 -8.41 23.67
CA ARG A 245 -8.04 -9.79 23.73
C ARG A 245 -7.04 -10.87 23.28
N GLY A 246 -5.79 -10.52 22.99
CA GLY A 246 -4.74 -11.46 22.62
C GLY A 246 -4.67 -11.77 21.12
N HIS A 247 -5.45 -11.11 20.25
CA HIS A 247 -5.33 -11.32 18.81
C HIS A 247 -4.02 -10.72 18.29
N ASP A 248 -3.34 -11.39 17.38
CA ASP A 248 -2.18 -10.87 16.67
C ASP A 248 -2.54 -9.69 15.75
N HIS A 249 -1.53 -8.95 15.28
CA HIS A 249 -1.73 -7.79 14.41
C HIS A 249 -2.56 -8.11 13.15
N PRO A 250 -2.27 -9.16 12.37
CA PRO A 250 -3.05 -9.51 11.19
C PRO A 250 -4.51 -9.84 11.51
N HIS A 251 -4.79 -10.47 12.64
CA HIS A 251 -6.17 -10.78 13.04
C HIS A 251 -6.92 -9.52 13.49
N ALA A 252 -6.29 -8.67 14.30
CA ALA A 252 -6.90 -7.39 14.72
C ALA A 252 -7.22 -6.49 13.52
N VAL A 253 -6.34 -6.43 12.51
CA VAL A 253 -6.60 -5.72 11.26
C VAL A 253 -7.79 -6.34 10.50
N ARG A 254 -7.94 -7.67 10.45
CA ARG A 254 -9.11 -8.31 9.79
C ARG A 254 -10.43 -8.01 10.51
N ILE A 255 -10.42 -7.96 11.85
CA ILE A 255 -11.60 -7.54 12.63
C ILE A 255 -12.00 -6.11 12.26
N LEU A 256 -11.03 -5.20 12.21
CA LEU A 256 -11.26 -3.81 11.80
C LEU A 256 -11.71 -3.72 10.34
N ALA A 257 -11.08 -4.48 9.45
CA ALA A 257 -11.42 -4.54 8.02
C ALA A 257 -12.87 -5.00 7.80
N ARG A 258 -13.34 -6.00 8.56
CA ARG A 258 -14.73 -6.43 8.52
C ARG A 258 -15.67 -5.30 8.94
N ALA A 259 -15.37 -4.61 10.01
CA ALA A 259 -16.20 -3.51 10.50
C ALA A 259 -16.26 -2.35 9.48
N TRP A 260 -15.13 -2.01 8.84
CA TRP A 260 -15.11 -1.04 7.75
C TRP A 260 -15.90 -1.49 6.53
N LEU A 261 -15.84 -2.77 6.14
CA LEU A 261 -16.62 -3.27 5.01
C LEU A 261 -18.13 -3.11 5.18
N TYR A 262 -18.64 -3.22 6.40
CA TYR A 262 -20.05 -2.95 6.67
C TYR A 262 -20.39 -1.47 6.40
N ILE A 263 -19.54 -0.55 6.83
CA ILE A 263 -19.73 0.88 6.58
C ILE A 263 -19.60 1.19 5.09
N ILE A 264 -18.54 0.68 4.45
CA ILE A 264 -18.30 0.86 3.01
C ILE A 264 -19.47 0.30 2.20
N TRP A 265 -19.98 -0.88 2.55
CA TRP A 265 -21.10 -1.50 1.87
C TRP A 265 -22.35 -0.62 1.91
N HIS A 266 -22.69 -0.03 3.07
CA HIS A 266 -23.83 0.90 3.17
C HIS A 266 -23.59 2.15 2.32
N CYS A 267 -22.43 2.78 2.41
CA CYS A 267 -22.13 3.94 1.55
C CYS A 267 -22.23 3.59 0.07
N TRP A 268 -21.68 2.45 -0.33
CA TRP A 268 -21.67 1.96 -1.70
C TRP A 268 -23.06 1.55 -2.20
N ASN A 269 -23.84 0.83 -1.39
CA ASN A 269 -25.20 0.39 -1.74
C ASN A 269 -26.17 1.57 -1.87
N ASP A 270 -26.03 2.56 -0.99
CA ASP A 270 -26.90 3.74 -0.92
C ASP A 270 -26.35 4.90 -1.79
N GLU A 271 -25.24 4.70 -2.49
CA GLU A 271 -24.57 5.67 -3.38
C GLU A 271 -24.22 7.01 -2.69
N VAL A 272 -23.86 6.96 -1.40
CA VAL A 272 -23.56 8.14 -0.59
C VAL A 272 -22.12 8.16 -0.11
N ALA A 273 -21.55 9.36 -0.01
CA ALA A 273 -20.25 9.56 0.60
C ALA A 273 -20.26 9.17 2.10
N TYR A 274 -19.10 8.70 2.62
CA TYR A 274 -18.95 8.49 4.04
C TYR A 274 -19.02 9.81 4.81
N ASP A 275 -19.91 9.85 5.78
CA ASP A 275 -20.11 10.99 6.67
C ASP A 275 -19.76 10.58 8.11
N PRO A 276 -18.65 11.09 8.68
CA PRO A 276 -18.27 10.75 10.05
C PRO A 276 -19.32 11.16 11.09
N THR A 277 -20.16 12.15 10.81
CA THR A 277 -21.22 12.59 11.75
C THR A 277 -22.33 11.54 11.89
N LYS A 278 -22.57 10.76 10.84
CA LYS A 278 -23.54 9.66 10.82
C LYS A 278 -22.97 8.35 11.37
N HIS A 279 -21.66 8.27 11.59
CA HIS A 279 -20.99 7.08 12.11
C HIS A 279 -21.22 6.96 13.62
N ARG A 280 -22.34 6.36 14.03
CA ARG A 280 -22.81 6.30 15.42
C ARG A 280 -21.75 5.81 16.41
N ALA A 281 -20.97 4.80 16.06
CA ALA A 281 -19.93 4.26 16.94
C ALA A 281 -18.76 5.24 17.14
N LEU A 282 -18.37 5.99 16.11
CA LEU A 282 -17.39 7.06 16.19
C LEU A 282 -17.93 8.21 17.07
N GLN A 283 -19.17 8.63 16.84
CA GLN A 283 -19.78 9.72 17.60
C GLN A 283 -19.91 9.40 19.08
N LYS A 284 -20.20 8.15 19.44
CA LYS A 284 -20.22 7.71 20.84
C LYS A 284 -18.87 7.88 21.53
N LEU A 285 -17.76 7.57 20.85
CA LEU A 285 -16.42 7.75 21.41
C LEU A 285 -16.06 9.22 21.55
N ILE A 286 -16.30 10.04 20.53
CA ILE A 286 -16.00 11.48 20.57
C ILE A 286 -16.77 12.16 21.69
N ASN A 287 -18.05 11.83 21.88
CA ASN A 287 -18.88 12.41 22.94
C ASN A 287 -18.53 11.90 24.35
N HIS A 288 -17.95 10.70 24.45
CA HIS A 288 -17.48 10.16 25.73
C HIS A 288 -16.20 10.84 26.23
N ASP A 289 -15.32 11.22 25.28
CA ASP A 289 -14.04 11.88 25.59
C ASP A 289 -14.17 13.40 25.81
N GLN A 290 -15.33 13.99 25.56
CA GLN A 290 -15.59 15.38 25.94
C GLN A 290 -15.81 15.46 27.47
N PRO A 291 -15.01 16.28 28.21
CA PRO A 291 -15.29 16.51 29.61
C PRO A 291 -16.71 17.06 29.73
N ARG A 292 -17.53 16.41 30.57
CA ARG A 292 -18.85 16.97 30.95
C ARG A 292 -18.58 18.33 31.58
N VAL A 293 -18.85 19.40 30.83
CA VAL A 293 -18.88 20.75 31.38
C VAL A 293 -20.05 20.73 32.38
N ALA A 294 -19.69 20.79 33.64
CA ALA A 294 -20.65 20.91 34.78
C ALA A 294 -21.16 22.33 34.86
#